data_6a8ded4f7dddfb86e86ada0203b46a6c
#
_entry.id   6a8ded4f7dddfb86e86ada0203b46a6c
#
_cell.length_a   1.000
_cell.length_b   1.000
_cell.length_c   1.000
_cell.angle_alpha   90.00
_cell.angle_beta   90.00
_cell.angle_gamma   90.00
#
_symmetry.space_group_name_H-M   'P 1'
#
loop_
_entity.id
_entity.type
_entity.pdbx_description
1 polymer ?
#
loop_
_entity_poly.entity_id
_entity_poly.type
_entity_poly.pdbx_seq_one_letter_code
_entity_poly.pdbx_strand_id
1 'polypeptide(L)'
;MVLRLSAWGIFLLGAVGLLIHSTLLQTGHIRAGMFCFYTNLSNLLVLVYELALAIAAGLPHSAALRLLTDDTLSFSMALCTLVTHLVYQFILVPDAKRNGKRFADFGASFGNLCVHYLTPLLVVAQWLLLADKSSLGWRSALWWLTLPLAYFAFAML
;
A
#
# COMPACT_ATOMS: atom_id res chain seq x y z
N MET A 1 5.47 -15.70 14.52
CA MET A 1 4.42 -14.96 15.26
C MET A 1 4.40 -13.48 14.88
N VAL A 2 5.51 -12.77 14.94
CA VAL A 2 5.58 -11.31 14.64
C VAL A 2 5.06 -10.97 13.23
N LEU A 3 5.52 -11.66 12.19
CA LEU A 3 5.08 -11.45 10.81
C LEU A 3 3.54 -11.57 10.66
N ARG A 4 2.95 -12.58 11.29
CA ARG A 4 1.49 -12.78 11.25
C ARG A 4 0.72 -11.65 11.91
N LEU A 5 1.20 -11.20 13.08
CA LEU A 5 0.56 -10.11 13.82
C LEU A 5 0.70 -8.76 13.08
N SER A 6 1.88 -8.49 12.51
CA SER A 6 2.08 -7.27 11.71
C SER A 6 1.20 -7.27 10.46
N ALA A 7 1.11 -8.39 9.74
CA ALA A 7 0.26 -8.50 8.55
C ALA A 7 -1.23 -8.29 8.88
N TRP A 8 -1.75 -8.89 9.94
CA TRP A 8 -3.11 -8.61 10.41
C TRP A 8 -3.31 -7.15 10.80
N GLY A 9 -2.35 -6.55 11.52
CA GLY A 9 -2.43 -5.15 11.93
C GLY A 9 -2.48 -4.19 10.73
N ILE A 10 -1.62 -4.41 9.74
CA ILE A 10 -1.57 -3.61 8.51
C ILE A 10 -2.86 -3.79 7.71
N PHE A 11 -3.31 -5.04 7.53
CA PHE A 11 -4.55 -5.33 6.84
C PHE A 11 -5.76 -4.61 7.47
N LEU A 12 -5.94 -4.75 8.79
CA LEU A 12 -7.09 -4.15 9.49
C LEU A 12 -7.05 -2.63 9.44
N LEU A 13 -5.89 -2.03 9.71
CA LEU A 13 -5.71 -0.57 9.65
C LEU A 13 -5.96 -0.03 8.23
N GLY A 14 -5.35 -0.67 7.24
CA GLY A 14 -5.49 -0.26 5.85
C GLY A 14 -6.92 -0.46 5.33
N ALA A 15 -7.60 -1.54 5.70
CA ALA A 15 -9.00 -1.79 5.33
C ALA A 15 -9.92 -0.72 5.91
N VAL A 16 -9.80 -0.40 7.20
CA VAL A 16 -10.55 0.67 7.84
C VAL A 16 -10.24 2.02 7.17
N GLY A 17 -8.96 2.30 6.94
CA GLY A 17 -8.54 3.53 6.26
C GLY A 17 -9.12 3.66 4.86
N LEU A 18 -9.07 2.61 4.06
CA LEU A 18 -9.59 2.59 2.70
C LEU A 18 -11.13 2.70 2.68
N LEU A 19 -11.82 2.05 3.60
CA LEU A 19 -13.28 2.17 3.75
C LEU A 19 -13.71 3.61 4.08
N ILE A 20 -13.02 4.27 5.00
CA ILE A 20 -13.29 5.68 5.33
C ILE A 20 -12.95 6.58 4.14
N HIS A 21 -11.81 6.34 3.49
CA HIS A 21 -11.36 7.12 2.34
C HIS A 21 -12.30 6.97 1.13
N SER A 22 -12.90 5.79 0.95
CA SER A 22 -13.84 5.50 -0.14
C SER A 22 -15.18 6.23 -0.04
N THR A 23 -15.45 6.90 1.08
CA THR A 23 -16.75 7.50 1.41
C THR A 23 -17.91 6.51 1.50
N LEU A 24 -17.66 5.21 1.42
CA LEU A 24 -18.71 4.17 1.50
C LEU A 24 -19.54 4.29 2.76
N LEU A 25 -18.89 4.49 3.91
CA LEU A 25 -19.56 4.63 5.21
C LEU A 25 -20.41 5.92 5.31
N GLN A 26 -20.12 6.93 4.49
CA GLN A 26 -20.83 8.22 4.51
C GLN A 26 -21.99 8.26 3.53
N THR A 27 -21.84 7.61 2.38
CA THR A 27 -22.80 7.73 1.26
C THR A 27 -23.52 6.42 0.93
N GLY A 28 -23.08 5.29 1.50
CA GLY A 28 -23.57 3.95 1.15
C GLY A 28 -23.14 3.46 -0.23
N HIS A 29 -22.34 4.25 -0.95
CA HIS A 29 -21.89 3.93 -2.32
C HIS A 29 -20.38 4.09 -2.47
N ILE A 30 -19.75 3.16 -3.20
CA ILE A 30 -18.35 3.28 -3.62
C ILE A 30 -18.33 4.07 -4.93
N ARG A 31 -17.55 5.15 -4.96
CA ARG A 31 -17.32 5.88 -6.21
C ARG A 31 -16.37 5.06 -7.09
N ALA A 32 -16.86 4.50 -8.20
CA ALA A 32 -16.04 3.70 -9.11
C ALA A 32 -14.75 4.43 -9.56
N GLY A 33 -14.82 5.73 -9.78
CA GLY A 33 -13.65 6.56 -10.14
C GLY A 33 -12.53 6.59 -9.09
N MET A 34 -12.77 6.15 -7.83
CA MET A 34 -11.68 6.04 -6.85
C MET A 34 -10.62 5.03 -7.28
N PHE A 35 -10.99 4.00 -8.02
CA PHE A 35 -10.07 2.97 -8.51
C PHE A 35 -9.25 3.41 -9.72
N CYS A 36 -9.49 4.60 -10.26
CA CYS A 36 -8.61 5.22 -11.25
C CYS A 36 -7.34 5.84 -10.61
N PHE A 37 -7.31 5.99 -9.29
CA PHE A 37 -6.15 6.57 -8.60
C PHE A 37 -5.19 5.51 -8.12
N TYR A 38 -3.89 5.71 -8.40
CA TYR A 38 -2.82 4.82 -7.97
C TYR A 38 -2.85 4.50 -6.48
N THR A 39 -3.11 5.51 -5.65
CA THR A 39 -3.23 5.36 -4.19
C THR A 39 -4.20 4.26 -3.80
N ASN A 40 -5.41 4.27 -4.38
CA ASN A 40 -6.45 3.32 -3.99
C ASN A 40 -6.16 1.91 -4.53
N LEU A 41 -5.65 1.82 -5.77
CA LEU A 41 -5.26 0.53 -6.36
C LEU A 41 -4.07 -0.08 -5.62
N SER A 42 -3.05 0.70 -5.30
CA SER A 42 -1.87 0.22 -4.57
C SER A 42 -2.24 -0.23 -3.14
N ASN A 43 -3.07 0.54 -2.43
CA ASN A 43 -3.55 0.15 -1.11
C ASN A 43 -4.41 -1.12 -1.19
N LEU A 44 -5.33 -1.23 -2.14
CA LEU A 44 -6.14 -2.44 -2.31
C LEU A 44 -5.28 -3.68 -2.59
N LEU A 45 -4.30 -3.56 -3.49
CA LEU A 45 -3.37 -4.65 -3.81
C LEU A 45 -2.60 -5.09 -2.55
N VAL A 46 -2.08 -4.14 -1.79
CA VAL A 46 -1.36 -4.41 -0.56
C VAL A 46 -2.27 -5.02 0.51
N LEU A 47 -3.52 -4.60 0.62
CA LEU A 47 -4.48 -5.23 1.54
C LEU A 47 -4.72 -6.70 1.21
N VAL A 48 -4.86 -7.03 -0.09
CA VAL A 48 -5.00 -8.43 -0.53
C VAL A 48 -3.73 -9.22 -0.19
N TYR A 49 -2.56 -8.62 -0.43
CA TYR A 49 -1.28 -9.24 -0.07
C TYR A 49 -1.13 -9.47 1.44
N GLU A 50 -1.40 -8.46 2.27
CA GLU A 50 -1.28 -8.56 3.72
C GLU A 50 -2.27 -9.56 4.33
N LEU A 51 -3.50 -9.63 3.81
CA LEU A 51 -4.47 -10.65 4.19
C LEU A 51 -3.96 -12.06 3.87
N ALA A 52 -3.48 -12.26 2.64
CA ALA A 52 -2.92 -13.54 2.22
C ALA A 52 -1.69 -13.93 3.06
N LEU A 53 -0.81 -12.97 3.35
CA LEU A 53 0.37 -13.16 4.18
C LEU A 53 -0.01 -13.52 5.64
N ALA A 54 -1.01 -12.83 6.22
CA ALA A 54 -1.50 -13.10 7.56
C ALA A 54 -2.07 -14.52 7.71
N ILE A 55 -2.80 -15.00 6.68
CA ILE A 55 -3.34 -16.36 6.63
C ILE A 55 -2.19 -17.37 6.45
N ALA A 56 -1.32 -17.15 5.46
CA ALA A 56 -0.23 -18.06 5.13
C ALA A 56 0.80 -18.19 6.28
N ALA A 57 1.05 -17.12 7.03
CA ALA A 57 1.90 -17.13 8.21
C ALA A 57 1.33 -17.97 9.39
N GLY A 58 0.07 -18.40 9.31
CA GLY A 58 -0.52 -19.41 10.19
C GLY A 58 -0.28 -20.85 9.73
N LEU A 59 0.27 -21.05 8.53
CA LEU A 59 0.51 -22.34 7.88
C LEU A 59 2.02 -22.49 7.60
N PRO A 60 2.84 -22.80 8.60
CA PRO A 60 4.29 -22.89 8.45
C PRO A 60 4.65 -23.95 7.38
N HIS A 61 5.69 -23.65 6.61
CA HIS A 61 6.18 -24.46 5.48
C HIS A 61 5.23 -24.56 4.27
N SER A 62 4.15 -23.79 4.23
CA SER A 62 3.26 -23.75 3.05
C SER A 62 3.95 -23.14 1.82
N ALA A 63 3.60 -23.58 0.63
CA ALA A 63 4.05 -22.96 -0.61
C ALA A 63 3.59 -21.49 -0.72
N ALA A 64 2.40 -21.19 -0.20
CA ALA A 64 1.86 -19.83 -0.15
C ALA A 64 2.73 -18.90 0.70
N LEU A 65 3.17 -19.34 1.89
CA LEU A 65 4.05 -18.53 2.74
C LEU A 65 5.38 -18.25 2.03
N ARG A 66 5.99 -19.27 1.41
CA ARG A 66 7.26 -19.08 0.66
C ARG A 66 7.11 -18.09 -0.48
N LEU A 67 6.00 -18.14 -1.24
CA LEU A 67 5.71 -17.21 -2.32
C LEU A 67 5.52 -15.78 -1.80
N LEU A 68 4.73 -15.61 -0.73
CA LEU A 68 4.42 -14.29 -0.19
C LEU A 68 5.58 -13.65 0.57
N THR A 69 6.53 -14.44 1.06
CA THR A 69 7.78 -13.96 1.66
C THR A 69 8.95 -13.88 0.69
N ASP A 70 8.72 -14.14 -0.61
CA ASP A 70 9.73 -13.92 -1.64
C ASP A 70 10.18 -12.46 -1.64
N ASP A 71 11.49 -12.24 -1.69
CA ASP A 71 12.09 -10.91 -1.56
C ASP A 71 11.64 -9.95 -2.65
N THR A 72 11.49 -10.44 -3.87
CA THR A 72 11.06 -9.62 -5.02
C THR A 72 9.61 -9.20 -4.86
N LEU A 73 8.73 -10.13 -4.48
CA LEU A 73 7.30 -9.84 -4.29
C LEU A 73 7.07 -8.94 -3.09
N SER A 74 7.66 -9.25 -1.95
CA SER A 74 7.47 -8.47 -0.71
C SER A 74 7.98 -7.04 -0.86
N PHE A 75 9.13 -6.84 -1.52
CA PHE A 75 9.62 -5.49 -1.81
C PHE A 75 8.75 -4.76 -2.84
N SER A 76 8.21 -5.46 -3.85
CA SER A 76 7.28 -4.85 -4.81
C SER A 76 6.07 -4.24 -4.11
N MET A 77 5.52 -4.91 -3.10
CA MET A 77 4.41 -4.39 -2.29
C MET A 77 4.84 -3.17 -1.46
N ALA A 78 6.00 -3.23 -0.82
CA ALA A 78 6.55 -2.10 -0.07
C ALA A 78 6.81 -0.88 -0.99
N LEU A 79 7.41 -1.09 -2.16
CA LEU A 79 7.68 -0.02 -3.12
C LEU A 79 6.39 0.59 -3.68
N CYS A 80 5.39 -0.23 -3.97
CA CYS A 80 4.10 0.22 -4.49
C CYS A 80 3.46 1.25 -3.56
N THR A 81 3.43 0.99 -2.25
CA THR A 81 2.89 1.92 -1.26
C THR A 81 3.84 3.08 -0.94
N LEU A 82 5.15 2.85 -0.97
CA LEU A 82 6.13 3.91 -0.80
C LEU A 82 5.99 5.00 -1.88
N VAL A 83 5.79 4.61 -3.14
CA VAL A 83 5.50 5.55 -4.24
C VAL A 83 4.25 6.38 -3.92
N THR A 84 3.18 5.76 -3.42
CA THR A 84 1.98 6.47 -2.97
C THR A 84 2.31 7.54 -1.93
N HIS A 85 3.08 7.19 -0.90
CA HIS A 85 3.50 8.12 0.15
C HIS A 85 4.34 9.27 -0.39
N LEU A 86 5.36 8.96 -1.19
CA LEU A 86 6.29 9.97 -1.73
C LEU A 86 5.57 10.95 -2.67
N VAL A 87 4.74 10.46 -3.58
CA VAL A 87 3.95 11.32 -4.48
C VAL A 87 3.01 12.22 -3.67
N TYR A 88 2.32 11.65 -2.70
CA TYR A 88 1.43 12.45 -1.84
C TYR A 88 2.19 13.53 -1.08
N GLN A 89 3.26 13.14 -0.38
CA GLN A 89 4.01 14.05 0.50
C GLN A 89 4.76 15.14 -0.27
N PHE A 90 5.39 14.80 -1.39
CA PHE A 90 6.31 15.71 -2.08
C PHE A 90 5.71 16.40 -3.31
N ILE A 91 4.58 15.92 -3.82
CA ILE A 91 3.90 16.51 -4.97
C ILE A 91 2.53 17.06 -4.57
N LEU A 92 1.61 16.21 -4.07
CA LEU A 92 0.23 16.63 -3.86
C LEU A 92 0.05 17.58 -2.68
N VAL A 93 0.73 17.35 -1.56
CA VAL A 93 0.66 18.24 -0.39
C VAL A 93 1.24 19.64 -0.70
N PRO A 94 2.43 19.78 -1.31
CA PRO A 94 2.93 21.09 -1.71
C PRO A 94 2.04 21.81 -2.73
N ASP A 95 1.51 21.09 -3.73
CA ASP A 95 0.61 21.67 -4.72
C ASP A 95 -0.68 22.19 -4.06
N ALA A 96 -1.31 21.41 -3.20
CA ALA A 96 -2.50 21.84 -2.47
C ALA A 96 -2.23 23.09 -1.62
N LYS A 97 -1.06 23.17 -0.95
CA LYS A 97 -0.65 24.33 -0.19
C LYS A 97 -0.45 25.57 -1.06
N ARG A 98 0.17 25.42 -2.25
CA ARG A 98 0.33 26.53 -3.22
C ARG A 98 -1.03 27.05 -3.69
N ASN A 99 -2.04 26.19 -3.76
CA ASN A 99 -3.42 26.53 -4.11
C ASN A 99 -4.24 27.01 -2.88
N GLY A 100 -3.59 27.41 -1.79
CA GLY A 100 -4.21 28.02 -0.61
C GLY A 100 -4.93 27.04 0.32
N LYS A 101 -4.81 25.72 0.12
CA LYS A 101 -5.43 24.72 0.99
C LYS A 101 -4.55 24.45 2.20
N ARG A 102 -5.14 24.37 3.39
CA ARG A 102 -4.44 23.91 4.60
C ARG A 102 -4.51 22.40 4.69
N PHE A 103 -3.46 21.74 5.20
CA PHE A 103 -3.44 20.29 5.39
C PHE A 103 -4.63 19.77 6.21
N ALA A 104 -5.06 20.55 7.21
CA ALA A 104 -6.25 20.25 8.00
C ALA A 104 -7.52 20.10 7.15
N ASP A 105 -7.60 20.79 6.03
CA ASP A 105 -8.82 20.82 5.21
C ASP A 105 -8.90 19.64 4.23
N PHE A 106 -7.77 19.06 3.80
CA PHE A 106 -7.74 17.99 2.80
C PHE A 106 -7.01 16.72 3.24
N GLY A 107 -6.02 16.82 4.13
CA GLY A 107 -5.10 15.73 4.44
C GLY A 107 -5.29 15.09 5.82
N ALA A 108 -5.95 15.77 6.76
CA ALA A 108 -6.01 15.36 8.16
C ALA A 108 -7.11 14.32 8.47
N SER A 109 -7.94 13.93 7.50
CA SER A 109 -8.92 12.86 7.75
C SER A 109 -8.22 11.54 8.04
N PHE A 110 -8.76 10.75 8.97
CA PHE A 110 -8.15 9.46 9.35
C PHE A 110 -7.98 8.53 8.16
N GLY A 111 -8.98 8.45 7.27
CA GLY A 111 -8.89 7.65 6.03
C GLY A 111 -7.72 8.09 5.15
N ASN A 112 -7.54 9.40 4.95
CA ASN A 112 -6.44 9.95 4.16
C ASN A 112 -5.07 9.68 4.81
N LEU A 113 -4.98 9.81 6.14
CA LEU A 113 -3.75 9.46 6.87
C LEU A 113 -3.42 7.98 6.74
N CYS A 114 -4.41 7.09 6.80
CA CYS A 114 -4.19 5.65 6.62
C CYS A 114 -3.63 5.34 5.24
N VAL A 115 -4.27 5.80 4.16
CA VAL A 115 -3.90 5.40 2.79
C VAL A 115 -2.60 6.04 2.29
N HIS A 116 -2.22 7.22 2.81
CA HIS A 116 -1.03 7.96 2.36
C HIS A 116 0.17 7.90 3.31
N TYR A 117 -0.04 7.57 4.58
CA TYR A 117 1.04 7.56 5.59
C TYR A 117 1.12 6.24 6.34
N LEU A 118 0.09 5.87 7.11
CA LEU A 118 0.19 4.78 8.05
C LEU A 118 0.41 3.43 7.35
N THR A 119 -0.47 3.07 6.40
CA THR A 119 -0.32 1.82 5.66
C THR A 119 0.99 1.75 4.88
N PRO A 120 1.36 2.75 4.05
CA PRO A 120 2.64 2.76 3.36
C PRO A 120 3.86 2.60 4.27
N LEU A 121 3.92 3.37 5.35
CA LEU A 121 5.08 3.35 6.25
C LEU A 121 5.17 2.04 7.03
N LEU A 122 4.03 1.46 7.44
CA LEU A 122 4.01 0.17 8.13
C LEU A 122 4.42 -0.99 7.22
N VAL A 123 3.99 -1.00 5.96
CA VAL A 123 4.41 -2.03 4.98
C VAL A 123 5.91 -1.93 4.72
N VAL A 124 6.44 -0.72 4.54
CA VAL A 124 7.89 -0.50 4.39
C VAL A 124 8.64 -0.94 5.64
N ALA A 125 8.17 -0.59 6.83
CA ALA A 125 8.78 -1.00 8.09
C ALA A 125 8.73 -2.54 8.27
N GLN A 126 7.61 -3.19 7.94
CA GLN A 126 7.50 -4.64 7.96
C GLN A 126 8.54 -5.29 7.05
N TRP A 127 8.67 -4.82 5.82
CA TRP A 127 9.68 -5.30 4.88
C TRP A 127 11.11 -5.08 5.40
N LEU A 128 11.42 -3.87 5.89
CA LEU A 128 12.75 -3.54 6.41
C LEU A 128 13.15 -4.42 7.59
N LEU A 129 12.21 -4.74 8.49
CA LEU A 129 12.47 -5.42 9.74
C LEU A 129 12.34 -6.95 9.66
N LEU A 130 11.46 -7.46 8.79
CA LEU A 130 11.06 -8.87 8.81
C LEU A 130 11.38 -9.64 7.52
N ALA A 131 11.63 -8.97 6.38
CA ALA A 131 11.97 -9.67 5.14
C ALA A 131 13.43 -10.16 5.14
N ASP A 132 13.65 -11.33 4.59
CA ASP A 132 14.99 -11.77 4.15
C ASP A 132 15.35 -10.96 2.89
N LYS A 133 16.58 -10.47 2.81
CA LYS A 133 17.07 -9.65 1.71
C LYS A 133 18.22 -10.33 0.95
N SER A 134 18.47 -11.60 1.26
CA SER A 134 19.62 -12.35 0.76
C SER A 134 19.57 -12.63 -0.75
N SER A 135 18.35 -12.68 -1.31
CA SER A 135 18.14 -12.99 -2.74
C SER A 135 17.96 -11.75 -3.62
N LEU A 136 18.01 -10.54 -3.05
CA LEU A 136 17.84 -9.31 -3.81
C LEU A 136 19.00 -9.07 -4.79
N GLY A 137 18.66 -8.93 -6.06
CA GLY A 137 19.62 -8.65 -7.13
C GLY A 137 19.10 -7.57 -8.08
N TRP A 138 19.98 -7.10 -8.97
CA TRP A 138 19.63 -6.06 -9.96
C TRP A 138 18.43 -6.44 -10.85
N ARG A 139 18.24 -7.74 -11.12
CA ARG A 139 17.07 -8.21 -11.89
C ARG A 139 15.77 -7.99 -11.15
N SER A 140 15.76 -8.06 -9.83
CA SER A 140 14.59 -7.77 -9.01
C SER A 140 14.10 -6.32 -9.20
N ALA A 141 15.03 -5.38 -9.42
CA ALA A 141 14.70 -3.98 -9.66
C ALA A 141 13.79 -3.78 -10.89
N LEU A 142 13.93 -4.61 -11.93
CA LEU A 142 13.06 -4.56 -13.11
C LEU A 142 11.63 -4.99 -12.78
N TRP A 143 11.49 -6.01 -11.94
CA TRP A 143 10.17 -6.48 -11.49
C TRP A 143 9.48 -5.47 -10.59
N TRP A 144 10.22 -4.72 -9.77
CA TRP A 144 9.65 -3.70 -8.90
C TRP A 144 8.99 -2.57 -9.65
N LEU A 145 9.46 -2.24 -10.84
CA LEU A 145 8.89 -1.18 -11.68
C LEU A 145 7.61 -1.61 -12.41
N THR A 146 7.29 -2.92 -12.47
CA THR A 146 6.14 -3.41 -13.25
C THR A 146 4.82 -2.80 -12.79
N LEU A 147 4.56 -2.69 -11.48
CA LEU A 147 3.31 -2.14 -10.95
C LEU A 147 3.15 -0.64 -11.24
N PRO A 148 4.15 0.23 -10.94
CA PRO A 148 4.08 1.63 -11.32
C PRO A 148 3.95 1.85 -12.83
N LEU A 149 4.66 1.08 -13.65
CA LEU A 149 4.59 1.18 -15.11
C LEU A 149 3.26 0.69 -15.66
N ALA A 150 2.73 -0.42 -15.14
CA ALA A 150 1.40 -0.92 -15.52
C ALA A 150 0.31 0.11 -15.18
N TYR A 151 0.40 0.74 -14.00
CA TYR A 151 -0.51 1.82 -13.66
C TYR A 151 -0.33 3.03 -14.58
N PHE A 152 0.89 3.44 -14.89
CA PHE A 152 1.15 4.54 -15.82
C PHE A 152 0.52 4.26 -17.19
N ALA A 153 0.70 3.07 -17.74
CA ALA A 153 0.05 2.65 -18.98
C ALA A 153 -1.49 2.71 -18.88
N PHE A 154 -2.06 2.22 -17.77
CA PHE A 154 -3.51 2.30 -17.53
C PHE A 154 -4.03 3.74 -17.43
N ALA A 155 -3.28 4.63 -16.79
CA ALA A 155 -3.69 6.04 -16.61
C ALA A 155 -3.59 6.87 -17.89
N MET A 156 -2.89 6.36 -18.92
CA MET A 156 -2.76 7.02 -20.24
C MET A 156 -3.83 6.57 -21.25
N LEU A 157 -4.65 5.55 -20.91
CA LEU A 157 -5.76 5.06 -21.72
C LEU A 157 -7.08 5.77 -21.37
#